data_69686c08f4a8fcb2304b51a2596f7e61
#
_entry.id   69686c08f4a8fcb2304b51a2596f7e61
#
_cell.length_a   1.000
_cell.length_b   1.000
_cell.length_c   1.000
_cell.angle_alpha   90.00
_cell.angle_beta   90.00
_cell.angle_gamma   90.00
#
_symmetry.space_group_name_H-M   'P 1'
#
loop_
_entity.id
_entity.type
_entity.pdbx_description
1 polymer ?
#
loop_
_entity_poly.entity_id
_entity_poly.type
_entity_poly.pdbx_seq_one_letter_code
_entity_poly.pdbx_strand_id
1 'polypeptide(L)'
;MPVLKAQPRKGEQANALRGQGYVPAVVYGPTIESMPIAIGKKDLQSLFSKITRSSRIDLSIKDGKKAKKLDVFVKEIQYNPITDTPVHVDFYHPDVGHPLKLHVPFKILGESPGVKAGGVLNVLFRTILVHGLPKDIPPLVTADVSHLELGEAIRVRDVDFGEVEPLLPPESALATIMAPRRAEVVEVPEAELEEEAITEEGATTEQQPAAEGEATQGVSAEEGE
;
A
#
# COMPACT_ATOMS: atom_id res chain seq x y z
N MET A 1 13.77 21.73 4.92
CA MET A 1 13.11 20.81 3.99
C MET A 1 14.04 19.64 3.71
N PRO A 2 13.55 18.41 3.57
CA PRO A 2 14.39 17.27 3.26
C PRO A 2 14.88 17.35 1.82
N VAL A 3 16.17 17.08 1.61
CA VAL A 3 16.82 17.15 0.30
C VAL A 3 17.00 15.74 -0.26
N LEU A 4 16.49 15.49 -1.45
CA LEU A 4 16.63 14.23 -2.17
C LEU A 4 17.57 14.41 -3.37
N LYS A 5 18.57 13.55 -3.48
CA LYS A 5 19.53 13.58 -4.60
C LYS A 5 19.00 12.69 -5.73
N ALA A 6 18.98 13.24 -6.94
CA ALA A 6 18.57 12.52 -8.14
C ALA A 6 19.60 12.71 -9.27
N GLN A 7 19.61 11.75 -10.19
CA GLN A 7 20.41 11.78 -11.41
C GLN A 7 19.49 11.79 -12.62
N PRO A 8 19.81 12.52 -13.70
CA PRO A 8 19.02 12.47 -14.92
C PRO A 8 19.19 11.11 -15.60
N ARG A 9 18.09 10.53 -16.05
CA ARG A 9 18.07 9.26 -16.77
C ARG A 9 18.25 9.51 -18.27
N LYS A 10 19.32 8.98 -18.84
CA LYS A 10 19.64 9.11 -20.27
C LYS A 10 19.35 7.80 -21.02
N GLY A 11 18.07 7.46 -21.19
CA GLY A 11 17.68 6.29 -22.01
C GLY A 11 17.90 4.92 -21.40
N GLU A 12 18.36 4.82 -20.14
CA GLU A 12 18.55 3.56 -19.44
C GLU A 12 17.23 2.82 -19.21
N GLN A 13 17.26 1.49 -19.37
CA GLN A 13 16.07 0.67 -19.15
C GLN A 13 15.71 0.64 -17.65
N ALA A 14 14.41 0.79 -17.33
CA ALA A 14 13.92 0.83 -15.96
C ALA A 14 14.29 -0.41 -15.12
N ASN A 15 14.30 -1.59 -15.74
CA ASN A 15 14.63 -2.84 -15.06
C ASN A 15 16.14 -2.94 -14.73
N ALA A 16 17.02 -2.44 -15.60
CA ALA A 16 18.45 -2.37 -15.33
C ALA A 16 18.76 -1.44 -14.13
N LEU A 17 18.10 -0.28 -14.06
CA LEU A 17 18.24 0.65 -12.93
C LEU A 17 17.76 0.02 -11.61
N ARG A 18 16.63 -0.69 -11.62
CA ARG A 18 16.13 -1.38 -10.42
C ARG A 18 17.10 -2.45 -9.92
N GLY A 19 17.74 -3.20 -10.84
CA GLY A 19 18.78 -4.18 -10.52
C GLY A 19 20.03 -3.54 -9.89
N GLN A 20 20.35 -2.30 -10.24
CA GLN A 20 21.46 -1.53 -9.67
C GLN A 20 21.11 -0.81 -8.35
N GLY A 21 19.87 -0.96 -7.85
CA GLY A 21 19.42 -0.32 -6.61
C GLY A 21 18.94 1.13 -6.79
N TYR A 22 18.61 1.53 -8.01
CA TYR A 22 17.96 2.80 -8.30
C TYR A 22 16.47 2.62 -8.58
N VAL A 23 15.68 3.62 -8.21
CA VAL A 23 14.26 3.69 -8.52
C VAL A 23 14.07 4.72 -9.62
N PRO A 24 13.50 4.33 -10.78
CA PRO A 24 13.13 5.27 -11.81
C PRO A 24 12.02 6.19 -11.30
N ALA A 25 12.11 7.46 -11.62
CA ALA A 25 11.13 8.46 -11.25
C ALA A 25 10.98 9.50 -12.37
N VAL A 26 9.89 10.25 -12.33
CA VAL A 26 9.61 11.33 -13.27
C VAL A 26 9.26 12.60 -12.51
N VAL A 27 9.82 13.72 -12.94
CA VAL A 27 9.44 15.05 -12.45
C VAL A 27 8.72 15.78 -13.56
N TYR A 28 7.55 16.28 -13.26
CA TYR A 28 6.75 17.08 -14.19
C TYR A 28 5.99 18.20 -13.47
N GLY A 29 5.54 19.17 -14.22
CA GLY A 29 4.79 20.31 -13.67
C GLY A 29 4.39 21.27 -14.78
N PRO A 30 3.56 22.27 -14.47
CA PRO A 30 3.07 23.23 -15.45
C PRO A 30 4.19 24.11 -16.02
N THR A 31 5.24 24.38 -15.24
CA THR A 31 6.35 25.27 -15.62
C THR A 31 7.59 24.55 -16.10
N ILE A 32 7.62 23.20 -16.01
CA ILE A 32 8.78 22.40 -16.41
C ILE A 32 8.35 21.22 -17.29
N GLU A 33 9.19 20.92 -18.28
CA GLU A 33 9.04 19.71 -19.08
C GLU A 33 9.27 18.46 -18.25
N SER A 34 8.62 17.37 -18.65
CA SER A 34 8.78 16.07 -18.00
C SER A 34 10.22 15.58 -18.10
N MET A 35 10.86 15.39 -16.95
CA MET A 35 12.24 14.92 -16.86
C MET A 35 12.30 13.55 -16.20
N PRO A 36 12.77 12.51 -16.91
CA PRO A 36 13.03 11.22 -16.31
C PRO A 36 14.31 11.29 -15.45
N ILE A 37 14.20 10.78 -14.22
CA ILE A 37 15.28 10.76 -13.23
C ILE A 37 15.44 9.38 -12.62
N ALA A 38 16.57 9.14 -11.98
CA ALA A 38 16.85 7.96 -11.18
C ALA A 38 17.28 8.37 -9.76
N ILE A 39 16.76 7.69 -8.75
CA ILE A 39 16.98 7.98 -7.34
C ILE A 39 17.47 6.72 -6.64
N GLY A 40 18.43 6.84 -5.73
CA GLY A 40 18.90 5.72 -4.92
C GLY A 40 17.77 5.16 -4.05
N LYS A 41 17.54 3.84 -4.10
CA LYS A 41 16.50 3.16 -3.31
C LYS A 41 16.63 3.43 -1.81
N LYS A 42 17.86 3.42 -1.29
CA LYS A 42 18.14 3.67 0.14
C LYS A 42 17.79 5.11 0.55
N ASP A 43 18.15 6.09 -0.29
CA ASP A 43 17.87 7.51 -0.03
C ASP A 43 16.37 7.76 -0.03
N LEU A 44 15.65 7.15 -0.97
CA LEU A 44 14.19 7.24 -1.08
C LEU A 44 13.49 6.62 0.13
N GLN A 45 13.90 5.43 0.56
CA GLN A 45 13.34 4.77 1.75
C GLN A 45 13.61 5.57 3.02
N SER A 46 14.83 6.07 3.20
CA SER A 46 15.20 6.92 4.35
C SER A 46 14.41 8.22 4.39
N LEU A 47 14.05 8.75 3.23
CA LEU A 47 13.25 9.95 3.11
C LEU A 47 11.79 9.65 3.48
N PHE A 48 11.18 8.61 2.92
CA PHE A 48 9.79 8.23 3.20
C PHE A 48 9.55 7.76 4.65
N SER A 49 10.59 7.31 5.35
CA SER A 49 10.49 7.02 6.79
C SER A 49 10.37 8.28 7.65
N LYS A 50 10.89 9.42 7.16
CA LYS A 50 10.97 10.68 7.91
C LYS A 50 9.89 11.68 7.55
N ILE A 51 9.35 11.59 6.35
CA ILE A 51 8.39 12.56 5.81
C ILE A 51 7.15 11.86 5.27
N THR A 52 6.10 12.63 5.25
CA THR A 52 4.79 12.25 4.73
C THR A 52 4.71 12.49 3.22
N ARG A 53 3.86 11.76 2.51
CA ARG A 53 3.70 11.89 1.05
C ARG A 53 3.27 13.29 0.61
N SER A 54 2.53 14.01 1.44
CA SER A 54 2.10 15.38 1.19
C SER A 54 3.13 16.45 1.57
N SER A 55 4.29 16.02 2.11
CA SER A 55 5.35 16.96 2.47
C SER A 55 6.10 17.46 1.24
N ARG A 56 6.49 18.74 1.27
CA ARG A 56 7.34 19.35 0.24
C ARG A 56 8.77 18.85 0.35
N ILE A 57 9.37 18.50 -0.79
CA ILE A 57 10.72 17.92 -0.90
C ILE A 57 11.57 18.77 -1.83
N ASP A 58 12.79 19.09 -1.41
CA ASP A 58 13.81 19.72 -2.26
C ASP A 58 14.52 18.64 -3.09
N LEU A 59 14.20 18.54 -4.36
CA LEU A 59 14.84 17.61 -5.28
C LEU A 59 16.08 18.25 -5.89
N SER A 60 17.25 17.67 -5.66
CA SER A 60 18.52 18.10 -6.24
C SER A 60 18.92 17.17 -7.38
N ILE A 61 18.71 17.60 -8.61
CA ILE A 61 19.07 16.85 -9.82
C ILE A 61 20.48 17.25 -10.23
N LYS A 62 21.41 16.31 -10.19
CA LYS A 62 22.79 16.52 -10.63
C LYS A 62 22.93 16.15 -12.10
N ASP A 63 23.04 17.14 -12.97
CA ASP A 63 23.39 16.95 -14.38
C ASP A 63 24.82 17.44 -14.61
N GLY A 64 25.78 16.52 -14.48
CA GLY A 64 27.19 16.82 -14.57
C GLY A 64 27.67 17.82 -13.50
N LYS A 65 28.12 19.01 -13.92
CA LYS A 65 28.62 20.08 -13.03
C LYS A 65 27.54 20.99 -12.47
N LYS A 66 26.30 20.92 -12.97
CA LYS A 66 25.18 21.77 -12.54
C LYS A 66 24.22 20.96 -11.68
N ALA A 67 23.85 21.51 -10.53
CA ALA A 67 22.78 20.97 -9.70
C ALA A 67 21.53 21.85 -9.83
N LYS A 68 20.44 21.29 -10.34
CA LYS A 68 19.14 21.97 -10.39
C LYS A 68 18.35 21.57 -9.14
N LYS A 69 17.94 22.56 -8.35
CA LYS A 69 17.07 22.32 -7.18
C LYS A 69 15.65 22.65 -7.58
N LEU A 70 14.72 21.76 -7.27
CA LEU A 70 13.30 21.89 -7.55
C LEU A 70 12.51 21.52 -6.31
N ASP A 71 11.52 22.34 -5.97
CA ASP A 71 10.56 22.02 -4.93
C ASP A 71 9.48 21.13 -5.53
N VAL A 72 9.30 19.94 -4.98
CA VAL A 72 8.37 18.95 -5.53
C VAL A 72 7.52 18.30 -4.44
N PHE A 73 6.36 17.83 -4.84
CA PHE A 73 5.51 16.93 -4.04
C PHE A 73 5.55 15.53 -4.64
N VAL A 74 5.34 14.53 -3.80
CA VAL A 74 5.14 13.16 -4.26
C VAL A 74 3.69 13.02 -4.71
N LYS A 75 3.48 12.83 -6.00
CA LYS A 75 2.14 12.65 -6.57
C LYS A 75 1.66 11.22 -6.40
N GLU A 76 2.52 10.27 -6.82
CA GLU A 76 2.22 8.86 -6.77
C GLU A 76 3.47 8.03 -6.48
N ILE A 77 3.30 6.92 -5.79
CA ILE A 77 4.35 5.93 -5.53
C ILE A 77 3.77 4.57 -5.88
N GLN A 78 4.42 3.89 -6.79
CA GLN A 78 4.12 2.50 -7.11
C GLN A 78 5.03 1.59 -6.28
N TYR A 79 4.43 0.60 -5.62
CA TYR A 79 5.15 -0.40 -4.82
C TYR A 79 5.06 -1.77 -5.47
N ASN A 80 6.09 -2.57 -5.26
CA ASN A 80 6.01 -3.99 -5.56
C ASN A 80 5.19 -4.67 -4.46
N PRO A 81 4.09 -5.38 -4.78
CA PRO A 81 3.20 -5.96 -3.79
C PRO A 81 3.81 -7.08 -2.94
N ILE A 82 4.90 -7.70 -3.41
CA ILE A 82 5.58 -8.80 -2.71
C ILE A 82 6.67 -8.28 -1.77
N THR A 83 7.43 -7.27 -2.21
CA THR A 83 8.63 -6.79 -1.49
C THR A 83 8.43 -5.44 -0.81
N ASP A 84 7.26 -4.81 -0.93
CA ASP A 84 6.92 -3.47 -0.43
C ASP A 84 7.95 -2.39 -0.80
N THR A 85 8.71 -2.64 -1.87
CA THR A 85 9.72 -1.71 -2.32
C THR A 85 9.17 -0.77 -3.39
N PRO A 86 9.54 0.52 -3.37
CA PRO A 86 9.12 1.45 -4.41
C PRO A 86 9.71 1.05 -5.76
N VAL A 87 8.85 0.96 -6.78
CA VAL A 87 9.17 0.59 -8.16
C VAL A 87 9.23 1.81 -9.06
N HIS A 88 8.37 2.79 -8.81
CA HIS A 88 8.30 4.07 -9.52
C HIS A 88 7.82 5.18 -8.60
N VAL A 89 8.27 6.41 -8.83
CA VAL A 89 7.83 7.58 -8.08
C VAL A 89 7.60 8.75 -9.02
N ASP A 90 6.45 9.37 -8.89
CA ASP A 90 6.04 10.54 -9.64
C ASP A 90 6.15 11.78 -8.76
N PHE A 91 6.97 12.72 -9.19
CA PHE A 91 7.13 14.01 -8.54
C PHE A 91 6.45 15.10 -9.35
N TYR A 92 5.67 15.89 -8.66
CA TYR A 92 4.98 17.04 -9.23
C TYR A 92 5.62 18.32 -8.72
N HIS A 93 6.06 19.17 -9.66
CA HIS A 93 6.52 20.52 -9.35
C HIS A 93 5.34 21.48 -9.48
N PRO A 94 4.83 22.01 -8.35
CA PRO A 94 3.69 22.91 -8.37
C PRO A 94 4.11 24.30 -8.85
N ASP A 95 3.19 24.97 -9.49
CA ASP A 95 3.30 26.40 -9.74
C ASP A 95 2.65 27.19 -8.59
N VAL A 96 3.18 28.39 -8.34
CA VAL A 96 2.66 29.27 -7.30
C VAL A 96 1.32 29.85 -7.74
N GLY A 97 0.22 29.43 -7.06
CA GLY A 97 -1.13 29.94 -7.34
C GLY A 97 -2.04 28.96 -8.09
N HIS A 98 -1.54 27.84 -8.57
CA HIS A 98 -2.39 26.79 -9.13
C HIS A 98 -2.73 25.74 -8.09
N PRO A 99 -4.04 25.47 -7.84
CA PRO A 99 -4.46 24.43 -6.92
C PRO A 99 -4.09 23.04 -7.48
N LEU A 100 -3.72 22.14 -6.60
CA LEU A 100 -3.37 20.77 -6.95
C LEU A 100 -4.15 19.76 -6.12
N LYS A 101 -4.31 18.56 -6.68
CA LYS A 101 -4.92 17.43 -5.99
C LYS A 101 -3.81 16.53 -5.46
N LEU A 102 -3.81 16.30 -4.15
CA LEU A 102 -2.77 15.49 -3.49
C LEU A 102 -3.39 14.54 -2.46
N HIS A 103 -2.79 13.37 -2.31
CA HIS A 103 -3.13 12.42 -1.27
C HIS A 103 -2.44 12.80 0.04
N VAL A 104 -3.22 13.21 1.03
CA VAL A 104 -2.74 13.50 2.38
C VAL A 104 -3.01 12.30 3.28
N PRO A 105 -2.02 11.80 4.03
CA PRO A 105 -2.25 10.71 4.95
C PRO A 105 -3.09 11.18 6.14
N PHE A 106 -3.98 10.27 6.54
CA PHE A 106 -4.86 10.42 7.68
C PHE A 106 -4.37 9.55 8.84
N LYS A 107 -4.24 10.13 10.02
CA LYS A 107 -3.81 9.45 11.23
C LYS A 107 -4.81 9.68 12.35
N ILE A 108 -5.10 8.62 13.06
CA ILE A 108 -5.98 8.66 14.23
C ILE A 108 -5.12 8.88 15.48
N LEU A 109 -5.60 9.76 16.36
CA LEU A 109 -5.00 10.05 17.66
C LEU A 109 -5.97 9.65 18.77
N GLY A 110 -5.41 9.28 19.93
CA GLY A 110 -6.19 8.90 21.12
C GLY A 110 -6.60 7.44 21.15
N GLU A 111 -7.19 7.05 22.26
CA GLU A 111 -7.80 5.73 22.49
C GLU A 111 -9.28 5.91 22.74
N SER A 112 -10.12 5.25 21.96
CA SER A 112 -11.56 5.36 22.11
C SER A 112 -12.09 4.46 23.24
N PRO A 113 -13.11 4.91 23.98
CA PRO A 113 -13.81 4.06 24.95
C PRO A 113 -14.47 2.84 24.28
N GLY A 114 -14.91 2.97 23.02
CA GLY A 114 -15.44 1.87 22.25
C GLY A 114 -14.44 0.74 22.00
N VAL A 115 -13.14 1.04 21.79
CA VAL A 115 -12.08 0.02 21.68
C VAL A 115 -11.81 -0.61 23.04
N LYS A 116 -11.81 0.17 24.14
CA LYS A 116 -11.67 -0.36 25.50
C LYS A 116 -12.83 -1.27 25.90
N ALA A 117 -14.01 -1.06 25.37
CA ALA A 117 -15.18 -1.91 25.54
C ALA A 117 -15.16 -3.18 24.66
N GLY A 118 -14.04 -3.43 23.95
CA GLY A 118 -13.87 -4.61 23.10
C GLY A 118 -14.20 -4.40 21.62
N GLY A 119 -14.49 -3.18 21.19
CA GLY A 119 -14.69 -2.84 19.77
C GLY A 119 -13.42 -2.89 18.96
N VAL A 120 -13.57 -3.05 17.65
CA VAL A 120 -12.46 -3.01 16.68
C VAL A 120 -12.53 -1.72 15.90
N LEU A 121 -11.44 -0.94 15.96
CA LEU A 121 -11.30 0.27 15.15
C LEU A 121 -10.96 -0.11 13.71
N ASN A 122 -11.88 0.16 12.80
CA ASN A 122 -11.69 -0.04 11.36
C ASN A 122 -11.43 1.31 10.69
N VAL A 123 -10.26 1.46 10.08
CA VAL A 123 -9.86 2.65 9.31
C VAL A 123 -10.16 2.42 7.85
N LEU A 124 -11.18 3.09 7.32
CA LEU A 124 -11.63 2.95 5.94
C LEU A 124 -10.69 3.67 4.97
N PHE A 125 -10.23 4.87 5.33
CA PHE A 125 -9.32 5.67 4.52
C PHE A 125 -8.05 5.98 5.28
N ARG A 126 -6.91 5.55 4.77
CA ARG A 126 -5.58 5.90 5.31
C ARG A 126 -5.00 7.15 4.65
N THR A 127 -5.52 7.50 3.48
CA THR A 127 -5.14 8.69 2.72
C THR A 127 -6.39 9.36 2.17
N ILE A 128 -6.44 10.68 2.23
CA ILE A 128 -7.56 11.47 1.77
C ILE A 128 -7.08 12.34 0.61
N LEU A 129 -7.81 12.33 -0.50
CA LEU A 129 -7.53 13.19 -1.63
C LEU A 129 -8.09 14.58 -1.33
N VAL A 130 -7.19 15.57 -1.29
CA VAL A 130 -7.53 16.97 -1.05
C VAL A 130 -7.19 17.84 -2.26
N HIS A 131 -7.92 18.93 -2.39
CA HIS A 131 -7.72 19.95 -3.41
C HIS A 131 -7.41 21.29 -2.73
N GLY A 132 -6.30 21.93 -3.11
CA GLY A 132 -5.89 23.19 -2.50
C GLY A 132 -4.60 23.75 -3.07
N LEU A 133 -4.20 24.90 -2.57
CA LEU A 133 -2.92 25.51 -2.96
C LEU A 133 -1.74 24.75 -2.33
N PRO A 134 -0.58 24.72 -2.99
CA PRO A 134 0.61 24.01 -2.49
C PRO A 134 1.09 24.45 -1.12
N LYS A 135 0.74 25.66 -0.68
CA LYS A 135 1.13 26.23 0.61
C LYS A 135 0.25 25.77 1.77
N ASP A 136 -1.01 25.50 1.46
CA ASP A 136 -2.06 25.28 2.45
C ASP A 136 -2.27 23.77 2.75
N ILE A 137 -1.67 22.90 1.91
CA ILE A 137 -1.79 21.45 2.08
C ILE A 137 -1.03 21.00 3.34
N PRO A 138 -1.74 20.46 4.35
CA PRO A 138 -1.11 19.96 5.56
C PRO A 138 -0.29 18.69 5.26
N PRO A 139 0.83 18.47 5.97
CA PRO A 139 1.62 17.25 5.82
C PRO A 139 0.93 16.00 6.37
N LEU A 140 -0.02 16.18 7.28
CA LEU A 140 -0.75 15.12 7.95
C LEU A 140 -2.10 15.66 8.42
N VAL A 141 -3.15 14.89 8.22
CA VAL A 141 -4.48 15.15 8.80
C VAL A 141 -4.69 14.20 9.97
N THR A 142 -5.10 14.73 11.11
CA THR A 142 -5.32 13.96 12.33
C THR A 142 -6.76 14.08 12.79
N ALA A 143 -7.30 12.98 13.33
CA ALA A 143 -8.59 12.99 14.01
C ALA A 143 -8.48 12.35 15.39
N ASP A 144 -9.17 12.91 16.36
CA ASP A 144 -9.24 12.38 17.72
C ASP A 144 -10.43 11.44 17.86
N VAL A 145 -10.17 10.21 18.30
CA VAL A 145 -11.18 9.19 18.53
C VAL A 145 -11.53 9.00 20.01
N SER A 146 -10.99 9.84 20.90
CA SER A 146 -11.16 9.69 22.35
C SER A 146 -12.61 9.76 22.84
N HIS A 147 -13.50 10.29 22.01
CA HIS A 147 -14.94 10.45 22.33
C HIS A 147 -15.81 9.36 21.69
N LEU A 148 -15.26 8.48 20.85
CA LEU A 148 -16.05 7.52 20.08
C LEU A 148 -16.46 6.29 20.89
N GLU A 149 -17.74 5.97 20.84
CA GLU A 149 -18.32 4.76 21.40
C GLU A 149 -18.44 3.63 20.37
N LEU A 150 -18.95 2.47 20.82
CA LEU A 150 -19.22 1.32 19.95
C LEU A 150 -20.30 1.67 18.90
N GLY A 151 -20.01 1.42 17.64
CA GLY A 151 -20.92 1.69 16.53
C GLY A 151 -20.82 3.09 15.95
N GLU A 152 -20.02 3.98 16.53
CA GLU A 152 -19.82 5.32 16.02
C GLU A 152 -18.72 5.38 14.94
N ALA A 153 -18.79 6.44 14.11
CA ALA A 153 -17.85 6.66 13.02
C ALA A 153 -17.46 8.14 12.96
N ILE A 154 -16.18 8.40 12.68
CA ILE A 154 -15.69 9.72 12.29
C ILE A 154 -15.98 9.93 10.81
N ARG A 155 -16.60 11.05 10.49
CA ARG A 155 -16.90 11.48 9.13
C ARG A 155 -15.95 12.58 8.68
N VAL A 156 -15.92 12.82 7.36
CA VAL A 156 -15.10 13.88 6.77
C VAL A 156 -15.40 15.25 7.40
N ARG A 157 -16.68 15.57 7.69
CA ARG A 157 -17.10 16.83 8.31
C ARG A 157 -16.59 17.05 9.73
N ASP A 158 -16.21 15.98 10.45
CA ASP A 158 -15.78 16.02 11.85
C ASP A 158 -14.26 16.23 11.98
N VAL A 159 -13.56 16.34 10.84
CA VAL A 159 -12.10 16.46 10.76
C VAL A 159 -11.73 17.82 10.18
N ASP A 160 -10.74 18.46 10.79
CA ASP A 160 -10.20 19.72 10.30
C ASP A 160 -9.14 19.50 9.22
N PHE A 161 -9.42 20.00 8.02
CA PHE A 161 -8.51 19.96 6.88
C PHE A 161 -7.74 21.27 6.66
N GLY A 162 -8.00 22.32 7.48
CA GLY A 162 -7.46 23.66 7.27
C GLY A 162 -8.11 24.36 6.06
N GLU A 163 -7.29 24.98 5.23
CA GLU A 163 -7.73 25.75 4.04
C GLU A 163 -7.91 24.91 2.77
N VAL A 164 -7.84 23.57 2.89
CA VAL A 164 -7.97 22.67 1.73
C VAL A 164 -9.32 21.96 1.72
N GLU A 165 -9.83 21.68 0.52
CA GLU A 165 -11.10 21.01 0.32
C GLU A 165 -10.88 19.50 0.13
N PRO A 166 -11.47 18.63 0.98
CA PRO A 166 -11.49 17.21 0.74
C PRO A 166 -12.38 16.87 -0.46
N LEU A 167 -11.93 16.01 -1.35
CA LEU A 167 -12.73 15.56 -2.51
C LEU A 167 -13.71 14.44 -2.16
N LEU A 168 -13.70 13.97 -0.91
CA LEU A 168 -14.66 13.00 -0.41
C LEU A 168 -15.96 13.72 0.04
N PRO A 169 -17.12 13.09 -0.10
CA PRO A 169 -18.36 13.60 0.45
C PRO A 169 -18.27 13.81 1.96
N PRO A 170 -18.88 14.88 2.52
CA PRO A 170 -18.79 15.21 3.94
C PRO A 170 -19.39 14.13 4.86
N GLU A 171 -20.32 13.33 4.34
CA GLU A 171 -20.95 12.22 5.07
C GLU A 171 -20.13 10.92 5.06
N SER A 172 -19.05 10.86 4.29
CA SER A 172 -18.20 9.66 4.20
C SER A 172 -17.53 9.39 5.55
N ALA A 173 -17.65 8.15 6.02
CA ALA A 173 -16.94 7.69 7.21
C ALA A 173 -15.46 7.46 6.90
N LEU A 174 -14.57 8.01 7.72
CA LEU A 174 -13.11 7.82 7.63
C LEU A 174 -12.64 6.65 8.48
N ALA A 175 -13.22 6.53 9.67
CA ALA A 175 -12.98 5.43 10.58
C ALA A 175 -14.26 5.10 11.35
N THR A 176 -14.44 3.84 11.72
CA THR A 176 -15.60 3.37 12.49
C THR A 176 -15.17 2.35 13.54
N ILE A 177 -15.88 2.33 14.67
CA ILE A 177 -15.69 1.35 15.73
C ILE A 177 -16.80 0.30 15.61
N MET A 178 -16.42 -0.91 15.23
CA MET A 178 -17.35 -2.03 15.09
C MET A 178 -17.33 -2.90 16.33
N ALA A 179 -18.50 -3.37 16.76
CA ALA A 179 -18.56 -4.42 17.77
C ALA A 179 -17.92 -5.71 17.22
N PRO A 180 -17.14 -6.44 18.03
CA PRO A 180 -16.59 -7.72 17.60
C PRO A 180 -17.76 -8.66 17.28
N ARG A 181 -17.74 -9.28 16.10
CA ARG A 181 -18.64 -10.41 15.85
C ARG A 181 -18.24 -11.52 16.81
N ARG A 182 -19.05 -11.72 17.84
CA ARG A 182 -18.98 -12.95 18.63
C ARG A 182 -19.24 -14.09 17.64
N ALA A 183 -18.21 -14.85 17.32
CA ALA A 183 -18.46 -16.13 16.68
C ALA A 183 -19.37 -16.88 17.66
N GLU A 184 -20.64 -17.03 17.33
CA GLU A 184 -21.45 -18.08 17.93
C GLU A 184 -20.70 -19.36 17.61
N VAL A 185 -20.00 -19.85 18.62
CA VAL A 185 -19.65 -21.26 18.68
C VAL A 185 -21.01 -21.95 18.64
N VAL A 186 -21.36 -22.43 17.45
CA VAL A 186 -22.44 -23.42 17.34
C VAL A 186 -21.93 -24.58 18.19
N GLU A 187 -22.35 -24.62 19.43
CA GLU A 187 -22.35 -25.86 20.22
C GLU A 187 -23.17 -26.83 19.39
N VAL A 188 -22.49 -27.64 18.62
CA VAL A 188 -23.05 -28.86 18.07
C VAL A 188 -23.40 -29.70 19.34
N PRO A 189 -24.69 -29.96 19.62
CA PRO A 189 -25.04 -30.78 20.72
C PRO A 189 -24.40 -32.17 20.48
N GLU A 190 -23.50 -32.54 21.35
CA GLU A 190 -22.80 -33.83 21.46
C GLU A 190 -23.75 -34.94 21.95
N ALA A 191 -24.88 -35.09 21.26
CA ALA A 191 -25.94 -36.01 21.67
C ALA A 191 -26.58 -36.75 20.49
N GLU A 192 -25.76 -37.20 19.48
CA GLU A 192 -26.22 -38.16 18.46
C GLU A 192 -25.04 -38.93 17.83
N LEU A 193 -24.12 -39.44 18.65
CA LEU A 193 -23.08 -40.37 18.18
C LEU A 193 -22.88 -41.55 19.14
N GLU A 194 -23.97 -42.05 19.75
CA GLU A 194 -23.93 -43.30 20.49
C GLU A 194 -25.16 -44.20 20.16
N GLU A 195 -25.42 -44.48 18.89
CA GLU A 195 -26.34 -45.58 18.53
C GLU A 195 -26.17 -46.00 17.05
N GLU A 196 -24.96 -46.36 16.63
CA GLU A 196 -24.77 -47.24 15.43
C GLU A 196 -23.38 -47.90 15.45
N ALA A 197 -23.09 -48.63 16.49
CA ALA A 197 -21.95 -49.53 16.52
C ALA A 197 -22.34 -50.86 17.16
N ILE A 198 -23.21 -51.64 16.54
CA ILE A 198 -23.34 -53.09 16.72
C ILE A 198 -24.13 -53.65 15.54
N THR A 199 -23.47 -54.35 14.69
CA THR A 199 -23.78 -55.42 13.72
C THR A 199 -23.10 -55.07 12.38
N GLU A 200 -22.09 -55.75 12.02
CA GLU A 200 -21.91 -57.08 11.51
C GLU A 200 -20.44 -57.46 11.37
N GLU A 201 -20.08 -58.46 12.11
CA GLU A 201 -18.96 -59.36 11.84
C GLU A 201 -19.29 -60.19 10.61
N GLY A 202 -18.37 -60.42 9.73
CA GLY A 202 -18.45 -61.59 8.88
C GLY A 202 -17.77 -61.53 7.52
N ALA A 203 -16.72 -62.29 7.40
CA ALA A 203 -16.19 -62.96 6.21
C ALA A 203 -15.21 -62.18 5.32
N THR A 204 -13.93 -62.37 5.54
CA THR A 204 -13.04 -63.40 4.99
C THR A 204 -12.68 -63.24 3.50
N THR A 205 -11.38 -63.21 3.32
CA THR A 205 -10.55 -63.88 2.30
C THR A 205 -9.95 -63.05 1.20
N GLU A 206 -8.64 -62.86 1.35
CA GLU A 206 -7.52 -63.22 0.43
C GLU A 206 -7.59 -62.69 -1.01
N GLN A 207 -6.65 -61.92 -1.40
CA GLN A 207 -5.49 -62.34 -2.21
C GLN A 207 -4.75 -61.10 -2.79
N GLN A 208 -3.53 -60.93 -2.35
CA GLN A 208 -2.40 -60.51 -3.21
C GLN A 208 -2.02 -61.72 -4.09
N PRO A 209 -1.26 -61.63 -5.21
CA PRO A 209 -0.09 -60.81 -5.37
C PRO A 209 0.22 -60.36 -6.82
N ALA A 210 1.28 -59.53 -6.88
CA ALA A 210 2.44 -59.58 -7.74
C ALA A 210 2.36 -59.27 -9.23
N ALA A 211 3.22 -58.46 -9.59
CA ALA A 211 4.41 -58.57 -10.46
C ALA A 211 4.28 -57.86 -11.81
N GLU A 212 5.25 -57.03 -11.99
CA GLU A 212 6.35 -57.07 -12.97
C GLU A 212 6.03 -56.70 -14.42
N GLY A 213 6.92 -55.96 -14.92
CA GLY A 213 7.44 -55.97 -16.26
C GLY A 213 7.57 -54.57 -16.86
N GLU A 214 8.72 -54.00 -16.77
CA GLU A 214 9.82 -53.93 -17.73
C GLU A 214 9.47 -53.19 -19.03
N ALA A 215 10.16 -52.10 -19.18
CA ALA A 215 11.30 -51.83 -20.08
C ALA A 215 10.97 -51.76 -21.56
N THR A 216 11.44 -50.75 -22.17
CA THR A 216 12.35 -50.62 -23.32
C THR A 216 12.07 -49.32 -24.05
N GLN A 217 13.03 -48.44 -24.12
CA GLN A 217 14.10 -48.24 -25.11
C GLN A 217 13.60 -47.84 -26.52
N GLY A 218 14.20 -46.83 -26.96
CA GLY A 218 14.54 -46.66 -28.35
C GLY A 218 14.33 -45.21 -28.84
N VAL A 219 15.30 -44.43 -28.88
CA VAL A 219 16.45 -44.25 -29.80
C VAL A 219 16.09 -43.38 -31.01
N SER A 220 16.99 -42.43 -31.19
CA SER A 220 17.51 -41.77 -32.40
C SER A 220 16.56 -40.77 -33.08
N ALA A 221 17.03 -39.60 -33.23
CA ALA A 221 18.08 -39.02 -34.06
C ALA A 221 17.58 -38.53 -35.40
N GLU A 222 18.13 -37.44 -35.76
CA GLU A 222 18.55 -36.88 -37.06
C GLU A 222 17.67 -35.74 -37.55
N GLU A 223 18.25 -34.63 -37.59
CA GLU A 223 18.98 -33.90 -38.63
C GLU A 223 18.09 -33.26 -39.69
N GLY A 224 18.39 -32.04 -39.95
CA GLY A 224 18.30 -31.52 -41.28
C GLY A 224 17.66 -30.17 -41.47
N GLU A 225 18.52 -29.21 -41.67
CA GLU A 225 18.54 -27.97 -42.45
C GLU A 225 18.06 -26.69 -41.78
#